data_25ec10eec0a7ffee8fe1c678d67f5f76
#
_entry.id   25ec10eec0a7ffee8fe1c678d67f5f76
#
_cell.length_a   1.000
_cell.length_b   1.000
_cell.length_c   1.000
_cell.angle_alpha   90.00
_cell.angle_beta   90.00
_cell.angle_gamma   90.00
#
_symmetry.space_group_name_H-M   'P 1'
#
loop_
_entity.id
_entity.type
_entity.pdbx_description
1 polymer ?
#
loop_
_entity_poly.entity_id
_entity_poly.type
_entity_poly.pdbx_seq_one_letter_code
_entity_poly.pdbx_strand_id
1 'polypeptide(L)'
;MMDTKTALPAGMQIDAKHVAVQDRVLTAPAIAFLAKLCRAFEPRRQQLLALRAARQKQFDGGMLPEFLPETRAIREGDWKIAPQPADILDRRVEITGPTDRKMVINALNCGASTFMADFEDANCPTWENMMEGQANLADAVRGTITFEQAGKSYKLGGKTAVLFPRPRGWHLDEKHVTLDGKPVSGGIFDFALYFFHNAKELLARGSGPYFYLPKLESHLEARLWNDIFAMAQKELGVPHGSIKATVLIETIVAAFEMDEILWELKDHSAGLNIGRWDYIFSCIKKFRVNRDFCLADRSQVTMTSPFMRSYALLLVKTCHRRNAPAMGGMAAQIPIKNDPAANEAAMSKVRADKEREATDGCDGTWVAHPGLVPIAKAIFDKYMPQPNQYGKQRPDVNVSAKDLLAFQPEAPITEAGMRNNVQVGIQYIGSWLGGNGCVPIFNLMEDAATAEISRSQVWQWIRSPKGVLADGRKVTRELFHEILVDELKKTPSIVGAEAYATGKYVQGAKLFEEITASDSYVEFLTLPAYQAID
;
A
#
# COMPACT_ATOMS: atom_id res chain seq x y z
N MET A 1 37.07 -16.06 17.42
CA MET A 1 35.81 -15.60 16.80
C MET A 1 35.73 -16.25 15.46
N MET A 2 34.89 -17.27 15.31
CA MET A 2 34.69 -17.92 14.01
C MET A 2 33.79 -17.02 13.17
N ASP A 3 34.34 -16.52 12.09
CA ASP A 3 33.62 -15.78 11.05
C ASP A 3 32.79 -16.81 10.27
N THR A 4 31.61 -17.15 10.80
CA THR A 4 30.66 -18.04 10.12
C THR A 4 29.91 -17.23 9.07
N LYS A 5 30.59 -16.88 7.97
CA LYS A 5 29.87 -16.40 6.79
C LYS A 5 28.83 -17.46 6.41
N THR A 6 27.56 -17.12 6.52
CA THR A 6 26.47 -17.98 6.06
C THR A 6 26.74 -18.38 4.62
N ALA A 7 26.84 -19.70 4.35
CA ALA A 7 27.07 -20.18 2.99
C ALA A 7 25.86 -19.83 2.11
N LEU A 8 26.08 -18.95 1.15
CA LEU A 8 25.04 -18.53 0.20
C LEU A 8 24.76 -19.64 -0.82
N PRO A 9 23.51 -19.82 -1.27
CA PRO A 9 23.18 -20.67 -2.40
C PRO A 9 23.99 -20.29 -3.64
N ALA A 10 24.30 -21.27 -4.49
CA ALA A 10 25.01 -21.01 -5.75
C ALA A 10 24.31 -19.90 -6.56
N GLY A 11 25.09 -18.97 -7.11
CA GLY A 11 24.57 -17.84 -7.89
C GLY A 11 23.98 -16.68 -7.07
N MET A 12 23.88 -16.79 -5.75
CA MET A 12 23.40 -15.71 -4.89
C MET A 12 24.55 -14.85 -4.38
N GLN A 13 24.34 -13.54 -4.37
CA GLN A 13 25.25 -12.55 -3.78
C GLN A 13 24.44 -11.56 -2.94
N ILE A 14 25.05 -11.05 -1.89
CA ILE A 14 24.51 -9.98 -1.05
C ILE A 14 25.55 -8.85 -1.04
N ASP A 15 25.14 -7.71 -1.59
CA ASP A 15 25.97 -6.49 -1.67
C ASP A 15 25.31 -5.40 -0.81
N ALA A 16 25.58 -5.47 0.48
CA ALA A 16 25.08 -4.51 1.46
C ALA A 16 26.04 -4.42 2.64
N LYS A 17 25.99 -3.27 3.32
CA LYS A 17 26.69 -3.12 4.60
C LYS A 17 26.05 -4.05 5.63
N HIS A 18 26.89 -4.81 6.35
CA HIS A 18 26.42 -5.74 7.38
C HIS A 18 25.63 -5.02 8.49
N VAL A 19 24.46 -5.54 8.81
CA VAL A 19 23.58 -5.11 9.92
C VAL A 19 23.49 -6.26 10.93
N ALA A 20 23.66 -5.98 12.22
CA ALA A 20 23.76 -7.02 13.25
C ALA A 20 22.57 -8.00 13.28
N VAL A 21 21.37 -7.53 12.99
CA VAL A 21 20.16 -8.37 13.00
C VAL A 21 20.06 -9.31 11.78
N GLN A 22 20.82 -9.03 10.71
CA GLN A 22 20.71 -9.84 9.48
C GLN A 22 21.14 -11.29 9.68
N ASP A 23 22.04 -11.59 10.60
CA ASP A 23 22.53 -12.96 10.84
C ASP A 23 21.42 -13.90 11.35
N ARG A 24 20.44 -13.35 12.06
CA ARG A 24 19.24 -14.11 12.50
C ARG A 24 18.11 -14.12 11.49
N VAL A 25 18.11 -13.21 10.53
CA VAL A 25 17.12 -13.12 9.43
C VAL A 25 17.58 -13.97 8.24
N LEU A 26 18.83 -13.78 7.81
CA LEU A 26 19.42 -14.44 6.65
C LEU A 26 20.16 -15.73 7.04
N THR A 27 19.47 -16.63 7.75
CA THR A 27 20.01 -17.96 8.06
C THR A 27 20.15 -18.79 6.77
N ALA A 28 21.10 -19.73 6.73
CA ALA A 28 21.33 -20.56 5.54
C ALA A 28 20.05 -21.25 5.03
N PRO A 29 19.18 -21.85 5.90
CA PRO A 29 17.93 -22.42 5.44
C PRO A 29 16.93 -21.38 4.89
N ALA A 30 16.86 -20.17 5.50
CA ALA A 30 15.96 -19.10 5.03
C ALA A 30 16.39 -18.58 3.65
N ILE A 31 17.69 -18.39 3.45
CA ILE A 31 18.25 -17.96 2.16
C ILE A 31 18.04 -19.04 1.08
N ALA A 32 18.23 -20.31 1.43
CA ALA A 32 17.98 -21.43 0.51
C ALA A 32 16.50 -21.49 0.10
N PHE A 33 15.58 -21.26 1.03
CA PHE A 33 14.14 -21.18 0.76
C PHE A 33 13.81 -19.99 -0.15
N LEU A 34 14.35 -18.81 0.13
CA LEU A 34 14.22 -17.62 -0.72
C LEU A 34 14.72 -17.89 -2.15
N ALA A 35 15.93 -18.43 -2.30
CA ALA A 35 16.50 -18.74 -3.60
C ALA A 35 15.63 -19.71 -4.41
N LYS A 36 15.04 -20.70 -3.73
CA LYS A 36 14.14 -21.68 -4.35
C LYS A 36 12.89 -21.02 -4.90
N LEU A 37 12.23 -20.15 -4.13
CA LEU A 37 11.06 -19.40 -4.59
C LEU A 37 11.40 -18.44 -5.73
N CYS A 38 12.50 -17.69 -5.60
CA CYS A 38 12.91 -16.77 -6.65
C CYS A 38 13.16 -17.50 -7.99
N ARG A 39 13.89 -18.61 -7.98
CA ARG A 39 14.13 -19.39 -9.21
C ARG A 39 12.87 -19.94 -9.84
N ALA A 40 11.92 -20.36 -9.02
CA ALA A 40 10.66 -20.91 -9.49
C ALA A 40 9.74 -19.85 -10.12
N PHE A 41 9.72 -18.64 -9.59
CA PHE A 41 8.68 -17.67 -9.92
C PHE A 41 9.16 -16.38 -10.58
N GLU A 42 10.45 -16.02 -10.51
CA GLU A 42 10.99 -14.81 -11.14
C GLU A 42 10.75 -14.77 -12.67
N PRO A 43 10.90 -15.85 -13.45
CA PRO A 43 10.62 -15.79 -14.88
C PRO A 43 9.17 -15.40 -15.17
N ARG A 44 8.22 -15.92 -14.40
CA ARG A 44 6.80 -15.59 -14.56
C ARG A 44 6.48 -14.17 -14.09
N ARG A 45 7.10 -13.69 -13.00
CA ARG A 45 6.99 -12.30 -12.58
C ARG A 45 7.41 -11.36 -13.70
N GLN A 46 8.55 -11.61 -14.34
CA GLN A 46 9.04 -10.79 -15.45
C GLN A 46 8.09 -10.82 -16.66
N GLN A 47 7.48 -11.96 -16.96
CA GLN A 47 6.44 -12.06 -18.01
C GLN A 47 5.22 -11.17 -17.67
N LEU A 48 4.76 -11.19 -16.41
CA LEU A 48 3.62 -10.37 -15.99
C LEU A 48 3.95 -8.88 -16.01
N LEU A 49 5.15 -8.47 -15.62
CA LEU A 49 5.60 -7.07 -15.77
C LEU A 49 5.67 -6.64 -17.24
N ALA A 50 6.12 -7.52 -18.13
CA ALA A 50 6.08 -7.25 -19.58
C ALA A 50 4.64 -7.13 -20.10
N LEU A 51 3.69 -7.93 -19.58
CA LEU A 51 2.26 -7.79 -19.91
C LEU A 51 1.68 -6.46 -19.43
N ARG A 52 2.08 -5.95 -18.25
CA ARG A 52 1.70 -4.58 -17.82
C ARG A 52 2.14 -3.53 -18.85
N ALA A 53 3.39 -3.62 -19.31
CA ALA A 53 3.92 -2.69 -20.32
C ALA A 53 3.18 -2.82 -21.67
N ALA A 54 2.83 -4.03 -22.10
CA ALA A 54 2.06 -4.26 -23.32
C ALA A 54 0.63 -3.69 -23.19
N ARG A 55 -0.04 -3.93 -22.05
CA ARG A 55 -1.38 -3.38 -21.76
C ARG A 55 -1.34 -1.84 -21.71
N GLN A 56 -0.28 -1.26 -21.15
CA GLN A 56 -0.11 0.20 -21.14
C GLN A 56 -0.04 0.79 -22.56
N LYS A 57 0.67 0.14 -23.48
CA LYS A 57 0.71 0.57 -24.88
C LYS A 57 -0.67 0.55 -25.54
N GLN A 58 -1.55 -0.40 -25.16
CA GLN A 58 -2.93 -0.44 -25.65
C GLN A 58 -3.73 0.75 -25.11
N PHE A 59 -3.58 1.10 -23.82
CA PHE A 59 -4.21 2.29 -23.24
C PHE A 59 -3.67 3.59 -23.85
N ASP A 60 -2.37 3.66 -24.09
CA ASP A 60 -1.74 4.79 -24.78
C ASP A 60 -2.24 4.91 -26.24
N GLY A 61 -2.69 3.80 -26.86
CA GLY A 61 -3.38 3.75 -28.15
C GLY A 61 -4.89 4.06 -28.09
N GLY A 62 -5.42 4.41 -26.91
CA GLY A 62 -6.84 4.82 -26.72
C GLY A 62 -7.78 3.70 -26.31
N MET A 63 -7.31 2.46 -26.10
CA MET A 63 -8.15 1.40 -25.53
C MET A 63 -8.53 1.75 -24.10
N LEU A 64 -9.76 1.43 -23.72
CA LEU A 64 -10.23 1.51 -22.33
C LEU A 64 -10.41 0.10 -21.77
N PRO A 65 -10.24 -0.10 -20.45
CA PRO A 65 -10.47 -1.41 -19.85
C PRO A 65 -11.95 -1.77 -19.83
N GLU A 66 -12.21 -3.06 -19.98
CA GLU A 66 -13.54 -3.68 -19.89
C GLU A 66 -13.45 -4.90 -18.99
N PHE A 67 -14.60 -5.37 -18.48
CA PHE A 67 -14.68 -6.67 -17.83
C PHE A 67 -14.34 -7.77 -18.84
N LEU A 68 -13.43 -8.68 -18.46
CA LEU A 68 -12.88 -9.69 -19.36
C LEU A 68 -13.97 -10.67 -19.85
N PRO A 69 -14.25 -10.79 -21.15
CA PRO A 69 -15.27 -11.72 -21.66
C PRO A 69 -14.93 -13.19 -21.36
N GLU A 70 -13.67 -13.55 -21.44
CA GLU A 70 -13.15 -14.91 -21.23
C GLU A 70 -13.31 -15.44 -19.81
N THR A 71 -13.42 -14.55 -18.82
CA THR A 71 -13.60 -14.90 -17.41
C THR A 71 -15.03 -14.72 -16.92
N ARG A 72 -15.97 -14.46 -17.81
CA ARG A 72 -17.40 -14.25 -17.48
C ARG A 72 -17.97 -15.37 -16.60
N ALA A 73 -17.60 -16.63 -16.87
CA ALA A 73 -18.05 -17.77 -16.08
C ALA A 73 -17.61 -17.69 -14.60
N ILE A 74 -16.48 -17.08 -14.30
CA ILE A 74 -16.01 -16.82 -12.93
C ILE A 74 -16.93 -15.79 -12.27
N ARG A 75 -17.21 -14.67 -12.94
CA ARG A 75 -18.07 -13.61 -12.40
C ARG A 75 -19.51 -14.05 -12.19
N GLU A 76 -20.03 -14.88 -13.07
CA GLU A 76 -21.43 -15.36 -13.01
C GLU A 76 -21.59 -16.62 -12.14
N GLY A 77 -20.52 -17.41 -11.93
CA GLY A 77 -20.53 -18.65 -11.18
C GLY A 77 -20.90 -18.46 -9.71
N ASP A 78 -21.48 -19.51 -9.10
CA ASP A 78 -21.78 -19.56 -7.67
C ASP A 78 -20.67 -20.31 -6.92
N TRP A 79 -19.66 -19.55 -6.50
CA TRP A 79 -18.53 -20.04 -5.72
C TRP A 79 -18.22 -19.07 -4.57
N LYS A 80 -17.55 -19.55 -3.55
CA LYS A 80 -17.14 -18.79 -2.37
C LYS A 80 -15.66 -19.02 -2.12
N ILE A 81 -15.04 -18.10 -1.39
CA ILE A 81 -13.69 -18.32 -0.86
C ILE A 81 -13.73 -19.29 0.33
N ALA A 82 -12.58 -19.86 0.68
CA ALA A 82 -12.45 -20.66 1.88
C ALA A 82 -12.79 -19.85 3.16
N PRO A 83 -13.35 -20.49 4.19
CA PRO A 83 -13.71 -19.82 5.44
C PRO A 83 -12.53 -19.06 6.06
N GLN A 84 -12.84 -17.94 6.73
CA GLN A 84 -11.85 -17.15 7.47
C GLN A 84 -11.50 -17.84 8.80
N PRO A 85 -10.23 -17.79 9.22
CA PRO A 85 -9.83 -18.17 10.57
C PRO A 85 -10.54 -17.34 11.65
N ALA A 86 -10.70 -17.93 12.84
CA ALA A 86 -11.48 -17.32 13.92
C ALA A 86 -10.92 -15.98 14.41
N ASP A 87 -9.61 -15.82 14.40
CA ASP A 87 -8.90 -14.61 14.86
C ASP A 87 -9.01 -13.42 13.89
N ILE A 88 -9.48 -13.65 12.64
CA ILE A 88 -9.69 -12.62 11.63
C ILE A 88 -11.13 -12.55 11.11
N LEU A 89 -12.09 -13.12 11.84
CA LEU A 89 -13.51 -12.98 11.51
C LEU A 89 -14.03 -11.56 11.73
N ASP A 90 -13.51 -10.86 12.73
CA ASP A 90 -13.85 -9.48 13.09
C ASP A 90 -12.65 -8.56 12.85
N ARG A 91 -12.70 -7.83 11.76
CA ARG A 91 -11.65 -6.91 11.31
C ARG A 91 -12.13 -5.46 11.27
N ARG A 92 -13.06 -5.08 12.16
CA ARG A 92 -13.73 -3.77 12.10
C ARG A 92 -12.82 -2.56 12.11
N VAL A 93 -11.63 -2.64 12.73
CA VAL A 93 -10.61 -1.60 12.63
C VAL A 93 -9.25 -2.22 12.44
N GLU A 94 -8.57 -1.81 11.39
CA GLU A 94 -7.19 -2.15 11.11
C GLU A 94 -6.30 -0.91 11.22
N ILE A 95 -5.11 -1.08 11.80
CA ILE A 95 -4.09 -0.04 11.80
C ILE A 95 -2.98 -0.38 10.82
N THR A 96 -2.43 0.63 10.14
CA THR A 96 -1.27 0.49 9.27
C THR A 96 -0.09 1.29 9.81
N GLY A 97 1.11 0.83 9.54
CA GLY A 97 2.36 1.51 9.90
C GLY A 97 3.59 0.75 9.46
N PRO A 98 4.77 1.39 9.50
CA PRO A 98 6.03 0.78 9.11
C PRO A 98 6.44 -0.35 10.06
N THR A 99 7.48 -1.08 9.68
CA THR A 99 8.03 -2.18 10.46
C THR A 99 9.07 -1.75 11.52
N ASP A 100 9.17 -0.44 11.80
CA ASP A 100 9.98 0.12 12.89
C ASP A 100 9.58 -0.47 14.25
N ARG A 101 10.57 -0.78 15.08
CA ARG A 101 10.38 -1.52 16.33
C ARG A 101 9.38 -0.89 17.28
N LYS A 102 9.48 0.43 17.49
CA LYS A 102 8.55 1.18 18.36
C LYS A 102 7.15 1.25 17.75
N MET A 103 7.08 1.47 16.44
CA MET A 103 5.80 1.56 15.73
C MET A 103 5.05 0.22 15.74
N VAL A 104 5.76 -0.89 15.55
CA VAL A 104 5.19 -2.25 15.67
C VAL A 104 4.57 -2.47 17.05
N ILE A 105 5.28 -2.14 18.14
CA ILE A 105 4.75 -2.28 19.50
C ILE A 105 3.49 -1.42 19.69
N ASN A 106 3.54 -0.16 19.26
CA ASN A 106 2.42 0.77 19.42
C ASN A 106 1.20 0.32 18.61
N ALA A 107 1.40 -0.14 17.38
CA ALA A 107 0.31 -0.61 16.52
C ALA A 107 -0.34 -1.88 17.06
N LEU A 108 0.44 -2.84 17.51
CA LEU A 108 -0.08 -4.07 18.12
C LEU A 108 -0.88 -3.81 19.41
N ASN A 109 -0.54 -2.76 20.15
CA ASN A 109 -1.19 -2.42 21.42
C ASN A 109 -2.35 -1.43 21.30
N CYS A 110 -2.65 -0.87 20.12
CA CYS A 110 -3.57 0.27 20.00
C CYS A 110 -5.06 -0.09 20.11
N GLY A 111 -5.40 -1.38 20.23
CA GLY A 111 -6.78 -1.85 20.30
C GLY A 111 -7.46 -2.08 18.94
N ALA A 112 -6.73 -1.97 17.84
CA ALA A 112 -7.20 -2.40 16.53
C ALA A 112 -7.34 -3.94 16.48
N SER A 113 -8.19 -4.45 15.57
CA SER A 113 -8.36 -5.89 15.35
C SER A 113 -7.12 -6.47 14.67
N THR A 114 -6.58 -5.77 13.68
CA THR A 114 -5.41 -6.21 12.92
C THR A 114 -4.41 -5.07 12.75
N PHE A 115 -3.15 -5.41 12.50
CA PHE A 115 -2.08 -4.48 12.17
C PHE A 115 -1.46 -4.88 10.82
N MET A 116 -1.59 -4.01 9.83
CA MET A 116 -0.83 -4.13 8.60
C MET A 116 0.57 -3.56 8.79
N ALA A 117 1.55 -4.44 9.01
CA ALA A 117 2.97 -4.09 9.08
C ALA A 117 3.54 -3.96 7.66
N ASP A 118 3.94 -2.77 7.31
CA ASP A 118 4.18 -2.39 5.93
C ASP A 118 5.65 -2.37 5.56
N PHE A 119 6.07 -3.24 4.65
CA PHE A 119 7.38 -3.21 4.00
C PHE A 119 7.39 -2.36 2.72
N GLU A 120 6.22 -1.90 2.26
CA GLU A 120 6.06 -1.17 1.00
C GLU A 120 5.97 0.35 1.25
N ASP A 121 4.77 0.94 1.13
CA ASP A 121 4.59 2.40 1.01
C ASP A 121 4.93 3.20 2.28
N ALA A 122 4.67 2.63 3.47
CA ALA A 122 5.01 3.29 4.73
C ALA A 122 6.46 3.03 5.16
N ASN A 123 7.23 2.30 4.38
CA ASN A 123 8.64 2.00 4.65
C ASN A 123 9.56 2.61 3.59
N CYS A 124 10.78 2.94 3.98
CA CYS A 124 11.86 3.19 3.03
C CYS A 124 12.73 1.93 2.99
N PRO A 125 12.93 1.29 1.81
CA PRO A 125 13.56 -0.01 1.72
C PRO A 125 15.10 0.07 1.72
N THR A 126 15.68 0.81 2.70
CA THR A 126 17.10 0.68 3.02
C THR A 126 17.35 -0.73 3.51
N TRP A 127 18.57 -1.25 3.30
CA TRP A 127 18.92 -2.58 3.77
C TRP A 127 18.68 -2.75 5.27
N GLU A 128 19.07 -1.74 6.06
CA GLU A 128 18.86 -1.73 7.51
C GLU A 128 17.38 -1.85 7.86
N ASN A 129 16.51 -1.02 7.28
CA ASN A 129 15.07 -1.07 7.54
C ASN A 129 14.43 -2.42 7.16
N MET A 130 14.91 -3.04 6.06
CA MET A 130 14.39 -4.33 5.63
C MET A 130 14.81 -5.45 6.58
N MET A 131 16.06 -5.47 7.03
CA MET A 131 16.55 -6.47 7.99
C MET A 131 15.94 -6.28 9.38
N GLU A 132 15.92 -5.04 9.87
CA GLU A 132 15.30 -4.71 11.15
C GLU A 132 13.81 -5.00 11.18
N GLY A 133 13.10 -4.68 10.09
CA GLY A 133 11.68 -4.97 9.95
C GLY A 133 11.37 -6.47 10.10
N GLN A 134 12.10 -7.33 9.40
CA GLN A 134 11.95 -8.78 9.53
C GLN A 134 12.22 -9.27 10.96
N ALA A 135 13.28 -8.75 11.59
CA ALA A 135 13.63 -9.09 12.95
C ALA A 135 12.58 -8.61 13.97
N ASN A 136 12.05 -7.39 13.79
CA ASN A 136 11.03 -6.81 14.63
C ASN A 136 9.71 -7.61 14.58
N LEU A 137 9.30 -8.02 13.39
CA LEU A 137 8.10 -8.86 13.23
C LEU A 137 8.31 -10.26 13.82
N ALA A 138 9.51 -10.84 13.69
CA ALA A 138 9.84 -12.12 14.31
C ALA A 138 9.78 -12.05 15.85
N ASP A 139 10.30 -10.95 16.44
CA ASP A 139 10.20 -10.71 17.89
C ASP A 139 8.74 -10.45 18.32
N ALA A 140 7.96 -9.73 17.50
CA ALA A 140 6.55 -9.47 17.76
C ALA A 140 5.72 -10.77 17.79
N VAL A 141 5.90 -11.63 16.80
CA VAL A 141 5.23 -12.95 16.71
C VAL A 141 5.53 -13.80 17.95
N ARG A 142 6.76 -13.74 18.47
CA ARG A 142 7.18 -14.49 19.67
C ARG A 142 6.81 -13.81 20.99
N GLY A 143 6.30 -12.58 20.93
CA GLY A 143 5.95 -11.80 22.12
C GLY A 143 7.18 -11.28 22.88
N THR A 144 8.34 -11.26 22.26
CA THR A 144 9.62 -10.84 22.88
C THR A 144 10.05 -9.43 22.51
N ILE A 145 9.31 -8.76 21.64
CA ILE A 145 9.64 -7.41 21.19
C ILE A 145 9.55 -6.41 22.36
N THR A 146 10.64 -5.67 22.57
CA THR A 146 10.73 -4.57 23.54
C THR A 146 11.49 -3.41 22.93
N PHE A 147 11.26 -2.19 23.40
CA PHE A 147 11.98 -1.00 22.98
C PHE A 147 12.13 -0.02 24.16
N GLU A 148 13.32 0.55 24.33
CA GLU A 148 13.62 1.52 25.37
C GLU A 148 13.96 2.87 24.74
N GLN A 149 13.30 3.93 25.17
CA GLN A 149 13.58 5.28 24.70
C GLN A 149 13.30 6.32 25.79
N ALA A 150 14.27 7.18 26.07
CA ALA A 150 14.13 8.29 27.03
C ALA A 150 13.55 7.84 28.39
N GLY A 151 14.00 6.71 28.93
CA GLY A 151 13.55 6.15 30.20
C GLY A 151 12.16 5.51 30.16
N LYS A 152 11.55 5.36 28.98
CA LYS A 152 10.29 4.65 28.79
C LYS A 152 10.52 3.29 28.16
N SER A 153 9.90 2.27 28.74
CA SER A 153 9.90 0.90 28.19
C SER A 153 8.62 0.65 27.43
N TYR A 154 8.75 0.13 26.22
CA TYR A 154 7.65 -0.30 25.34
C TYR A 154 7.70 -1.82 25.22
N LYS A 155 6.56 -2.48 25.43
CA LYS A 155 6.39 -3.94 25.32
C LYS A 155 4.95 -4.26 24.92
N LEU A 156 4.71 -5.48 24.49
CA LEU A 156 3.36 -5.94 24.13
C LEU A 156 2.47 -6.06 25.38
N GLY A 157 1.20 -5.70 25.22
CA GLY A 157 0.14 -5.90 26.19
C GLY A 157 -0.43 -7.33 26.16
N GLY A 158 -1.49 -7.56 26.96
CA GLY A 158 -2.12 -8.89 27.02
C GLY A 158 -2.91 -9.29 25.77
N LYS A 159 -3.53 -8.32 25.08
CA LYS A 159 -4.23 -8.54 23.81
C LYS A 159 -3.65 -7.62 22.76
N THR A 160 -3.19 -8.20 21.66
CA THR A 160 -2.59 -7.47 20.54
C THR A 160 -3.44 -7.63 19.29
N ALA A 161 -3.28 -6.68 18.36
CA ALA A 161 -3.80 -6.83 17.01
C ALA A 161 -3.19 -8.04 16.28
N VAL A 162 -3.93 -8.65 15.37
CA VAL A 162 -3.42 -9.73 14.50
C VAL A 162 -2.55 -9.14 13.40
N LEU A 163 -1.41 -9.75 13.14
CA LEU A 163 -0.39 -9.22 12.25
C LEU A 163 -0.62 -9.61 10.78
N PHE A 164 -0.60 -8.62 9.89
CA PHE A 164 -0.70 -8.75 8.44
C PHE A 164 0.44 -8.01 7.76
N PRO A 165 1.62 -8.58 7.52
CA PRO A 165 2.64 -7.92 6.73
C PRO A 165 2.20 -7.62 5.30
N ARG A 166 2.60 -6.45 4.78
CA ARG A 166 2.48 -6.10 3.36
C ARG A 166 3.85 -6.17 2.72
N PRO A 167 4.14 -7.21 1.91
CA PRO A 167 5.38 -7.27 1.13
C PRO A 167 5.36 -6.21 0.03
N ARG A 168 6.52 -5.87 -0.49
CA ARG A 168 6.67 -4.95 -1.63
C ARG A 168 5.93 -5.46 -2.87
N GLY A 169 5.42 -4.52 -3.66
CA GLY A 169 4.72 -4.81 -4.92
C GLY A 169 5.62 -5.46 -5.98
N TRP A 170 5.01 -6.11 -6.99
CA TRP A 170 5.72 -6.84 -8.05
C TRP A 170 6.70 -6.00 -8.85
N HIS A 171 6.56 -4.68 -8.87
CA HIS A 171 7.42 -3.75 -9.61
C HIS A 171 8.73 -3.43 -8.88
N LEU A 172 8.89 -3.81 -7.62
CA LEU A 172 10.05 -3.52 -6.78
C LEU A 172 10.98 -4.72 -6.67
N ASP A 173 12.27 -4.46 -6.79
CA ASP A 173 13.34 -5.41 -6.57
C ASP A 173 14.00 -5.19 -5.20
N GLU A 174 14.68 -6.21 -4.67
CA GLU A 174 15.65 -6.08 -3.60
C GLU A 174 17.05 -5.96 -4.23
N LYS A 175 17.53 -4.73 -4.39
CA LYS A 175 18.78 -4.45 -5.12
C LYS A 175 20.04 -5.03 -4.47
N HIS A 176 20.01 -5.21 -3.14
CA HIS A 176 21.17 -5.72 -2.38
C HIS A 176 21.34 -7.23 -2.50
N VAL A 177 20.34 -7.95 -3.00
CA VAL A 177 20.40 -9.41 -3.18
C VAL A 177 20.23 -9.76 -4.64
N THR A 178 21.27 -10.37 -5.21
CA THR A 178 21.20 -10.90 -6.59
C THR A 178 21.18 -12.41 -6.57
N LEU A 179 20.46 -13.00 -7.51
CA LEU A 179 20.43 -14.43 -7.77
C LEU A 179 20.60 -14.67 -9.27
N ASP A 180 21.58 -15.50 -9.62
CA ASP A 180 21.91 -15.79 -11.01
C ASP A 180 22.13 -14.52 -11.86
N GLY A 181 22.78 -13.50 -11.21
CA GLY A 181 23.16 -12.23 -11.82
C GLY A 181 22.07 -11.17 -11.93
N LYS A 182 20.89 -11.36 -11.31
CA LYS A 182 19.78 -10.40 -11.32
C LYS A 182 19.31 -10.09 -9.91
N PRO A 183 18.86 -8.85 -9.61
CA PRO A 183 18.19 -8.55 -8.36
C PRO A 183 16.97 -9.46 -8.15
N VAL A 184 16.72 -9.87 -6.91
CA VAL A 184 15.55 -10.69 -6.59
C VAL A 184 14.31 -9.80 -6.42
N SER A 185 13.12 -10.36 -6.62
CA SER A 185 11.86 -9.66 -6.34
C SER A 185 11.79 -9.23 -4.88
N GLY A 186 11.55 -7.93 -4.63
CA GLY A 186 11.31 -7.41 -3.28
C GLY A 186 10.13 -8.09 -2.60
N GLY A 187 9.04 -8.32 -3.34
CA GLY A 187 7.85 -8.98 -2.81
C GLY A 187 8.12 -10.44 -2.38
N ILE A 188 8.85 -11.20 -3.19
CA ILE A 188 9.23 -12.58 -2.82
C ILE A 188 10.21 -12.57 -1.64
N PHE A 189 11.14 -11.63 -1.60
CA PHE A 189 12.09 -11.46 -0.52
C PHE A 189 11.38 -11.22 0.83
N ASP A 190 10.50 -10.24 0.87
CA ASP A 190 9.77 -9.87 2.10
C ASP A 190 8.88 -11.01 2.58
N PHE A 191 8.12 -11.61 1.66
CA PHE A 191 7.24 -12.75 1.94
C PHE A 191 8.03 -13.96 2.42
N ALA A 192 9.07 -14.36 1.69
CA ALA A 192 9.79 -15.60 1.98
C ALA A 192 10.46 -15.58 3.35
N LEU A 193 11.13 -14.47 3.71
CA LEU A 193 11.80 -14.34 4.99
C LEU A 193 10.80 -14.32 6.14
N TYR A 194 9.72 -13.51 6.02
CA TYR A 194 8.69 -13.48 7.05
C TYR A 194 8.02 -14.84 7.23
N PHE A 195 7.61 -15.49 6.13
CA PHE A 195 6.93 -16.78 6.16
C PHE A 195 7.82 -17.88 6.73
N PHE A 196 9.08 -17.93 6.30
CA PHE A 196 10.05 -18.92 6.79
C PHE A 196 10.21 -18.88 8.31
N HIS A 197 10.41 -17.68 8.86
CA HIS A 197 10.69 -17.51 10.28
C HIS A 197 9.45 -17.63 11.17
N ASN A 198 8.25 -17.33 10.66
CA ASN A 198 7.11 -17.07 11.52
C ASN A 198 5.91 -18.00 11.31
N ALA A 199 5.77 -18.65 10.16
CA ALA A 199 4.53 -19.38 9.83
C ALA A 199 4.19 -20.48 10.86
N LYS A 200 5.15 -21.31 11.23
CA LYS A 200 4.94 -22.39 12.21
C LYS A 200 4.67 -21.86 13.62
N GLU A 201 5.35 -20.80 14.02
CA GLU A 201 5.14 -20.15 15.32
C GLU A 201 3.74 -19.51 15.41
N LEU A 202 3.29 -18.84 14.35
CA LEU A 202 1.94 -18.27 14.27
C LEU A 202 0.88 -19.36 14.42
N LEU A 203 1.01 -20.47 13.68
CA LEU A 203 0.08 -21.60 13.79
C LEU A 203 0.10 -22.21 15.19
N ALA A 204 1.26 -22.38 15.79
CA ALA A 204 1.37 -22.90 17.16
C ALA A 204 0.71 -21.98 18.20
N ARG A 205 0.60 -20.69 17.91
CA ARG A 205 -0.07 -19.68 18.74
C ARG A 205 -1.56 -19.53 18.43
N GLY A 206 -2.11 -20.32 17.50
CA GLY A 206 -3.53 -20.27 17.12
C GLY A 206 -3.90 -19.12 16.18
N SER A 207 -2.92 -18.55 15.49
CA SER A 207 -3.09 -17.57 14.43
C SER A 207 -2.60 -18.14 13.10
N GLY A 208 -2.33 -17.29 12.12
CA GLY A 208 -1.83 -17.72 10.81
C GLY A 208 -0.89 -16.73 10.14
N PRO A 209 -0.17 -17.14 9.09
CA PRO A 209 0.64 -16.26 8.28
C PRO A 209 -0.27 -15.47 7.31
N TYR A 210 -0.71 -14.30 7.73
CA TYR A 210 -1.62 -13.45 6.98
C TYR A 210 -0.86 -12.33 6.28
N PHE A 211 -1.36 -11.86 5.12
CA PHE A 211 -0.68 -10.86 4.30
C PHE A 211 -1.64 -9.84 3.69
N TYR A 212 -1.10 -8.68 3.32
CA TYR A 212 -1.69 -7.75 2.39
C TYR A 212 -0.92 -7.76 1.07
N LEU A 213 -1.61 -7.78 -0.08
CA LEU A 213 -0.98 -7.84 -1.40
C LEU A 213 -1.22 -6.52 -2.15
N PRO A 214 -0.14 -5.74 -2.41
CA PRO A 214 -0.25 -4.42 -2.99
C PRO A 214 -0.20 -4.44 -4.52
N LYS A 215 -0.81 -3.41 -5.13
CA LYS A 215 -0.59 -2.94 -6.50
C LYS A 215 -0.71 -4.01 -7.59
N LEU A 216 -1.62 -4.98 -7.41
CA LEU A 216 -1.95 -5.93 -8.47
C LEU A 216 -2.66 -5.23 -9.63
N GLU A 217 -2.33 -5.60 -10.85
CA GLU A 217 -2.95 -5.09 -12.07
C GLU A 217 -3.80 -6.15 -12.81
N SER A 218 -3.73 -7.41 -12.41
CA SER A 218 -4.53 -8.48 -13.02
C SER A 218 -4.69 -9.68 -12.07
N HIS A 219 -5.67 -10.53 -12.37
CA HIS A 219 -5.86 -11.81 -11.71
C HIS A 219 -4.69 -12.77 -11.93
N LEU A 220 -3.94 -12.64 -13.03
CA LEU A 220 -2.74 -13.46 -13.28
C LEU A 220 -1.64 -13.18 -12.26
N GLU A 221 -1.56 -11.96 -11.75
CA GLU A 221 -0.65 -11.59 -10.67
C GLU A 221 -1.11 -12.14 -9.31
N ALA A 222 -2.43 -12.22 -9.10
CA ALA A 222 -2.99 -12.93 -7.95
C ALA A 222 -2.72 -14.44 -8.02
N ARG A 223 -2.81 -15.06 -9.22
CA ARG A 223 -2.43 -16.45 -9.48
C ARG A 223 -0.96 -16.69 -9.16
N LEU A 224 -0.06 -15.75 -9.51
CA LEU A 224 1.35 -15.87 -9.16
C LEU A 224 1.54 -15.93 -7.63
N TRP A 225 0.86 -15.08 -6.87
CA TRP A 225 0.88 -15.15 -5.40
C TRP A 225 0.33 -16.47 -4.88
N ASN A 226 -0.79 -16.96 -5.43
CA ASN A 226 -1.38 -18.23 -5.03
C ASN A 226 -0.41 -19.41 -5.21
N ASP A 227 0.29 -19.44 -6.34
CA ASP A 227 1.26 -20.50 -6.64
C ASP A 227 2.48 -20.42 -5.72
N ILE A 228 2.95 -19.20 -5.39
CA ILE A 228 4.00 -18.98 -4.39
C ILE A 228 3.54 -19.49 -3.02
N PHE A 229 2.32 -19.15 -2.60
CA PHE A 229 1.76 -19.61 -1.31
C PHE A 229 1.66 -21.12 -1.24
N ALA A 230 1.15 -21.76 -2.29
CA ALA A 230 1.04 -23.20 -2.37
C ALA A 230 2.40 -23.90 -2.26
N MET A 231 3.40 -23.41 -3.01
CA MET A 231 4.77 -23.95 -2.95
C MET A 231 5.41 -23.71 -1.58
N ALA A 232 5.28 -22.50 -1.04
CA ALA A 232 5.87 -22.14 0.24
C ALA A 232 5.32 -23.00 1.39
N GLN A 233 4.01 -23.20 1.45
CA GLN A 233 3.37 -24.06 2.44
C GLN A 233 3.87 -25.51 2.31
N LYS A 234 3.92 -26.04 1.09
CA LYS A 234 4.42 -27.39 0.82
C LYS A 234 5.88 -27.56 1.28
N GLU A 235 6.74 -26.61 0.94
CA GLU A 235 8.18 -26.67 1.28
C GLU A 235 8.45 -26.66 2.78
N LEU A 236 7.67 -25.89 3.54
CA LEU A 236 7.85 -25.81 4.99
C LEU A 236 6.95 -26.79 5.78
N GLY A 237 6.15 -27.62 5.10
CA GLY A 237 5.21 -28.53 5.76
C GLY A 237 4.13 -27.77 6.54
N VAL A 238 3.69 -26.62 6.03
CA VAL A 238 2.57 -25.83 6.54
C VAL A 238 1.30 -26.28 5.80
N PRO A 239 0.16 -26.51 6.48
CA PRO A 239 -1.06 -26.95 5.82
C PRO A 239 -1.51 -25.98 4.71
N HIS A 240 -2.00 -26.52 3.60
CA HIS A 240 -2.56 -25.73 2.50
C HIS A 240 -3.74 -24.87 3.01
N GLY A 241 -3.82 -23.63 2.58
CA GLY A 241 -4.85 -22.68 3.01
C GLY A 241 -4.59 -22.00 4.36
N SER A 242 -3.45 -22.29 5.04
CA SER A 242 -3.05 -21.57 6.27
C SER A 242 -2.71 -20.12 5.99
N ILE A 243 -2.13 -19.81 4.84
CA ILE A 243 -1.92 -18.44 4.40
C ILE A 243 -3.27 -17.81 4.07
N LYS A 244 -3.50 -16.57 4.57
CA LYS A 244 -4.62 -15.74 4.14
C LYS A 244 -4.10 -14.40 3.68
N ALA A 245 -4.64 -13.87 2.57
CA ALA A 245 -4.19 -12.62 2.00
C ALA A 245 -5.36 -11.72 1.59
N THR A 246 -5.30 -10.47 2.01
CA THR A 246 -6.20 -9.40 1.54
C THR A 246 -5.52 -8.69 0.36
N VAL A 247 -6.22 -8.54 -0.75
CA VAL A 247 -5.70 -7.81 -1.91
C VAL A 247 -6.18 -6.36 -1.86
N LEU A 248 -5.26 -5.42 -1.97
CA LEU A 248 -5.60 -4.03 -2.23
C LEU A 248 -6.04 -3.88 -3.69
N ILE A 249 -7.30 -3.53 -3.89
CA ILE A 249 -7.77 -3.10 -5.20
C ILE A 249 -7.47 -1.60 -5.32
N GLU A 250 -6.25 -1.31 -5.66
CA GLU A 250 -5.69 0.04 -5.69
C GLU A 250 -5.12 0.42 -7.05
N THR A 251 -5.46 -0.36 -8.07
CA THR A 251 -5.22 0.00 -9.48
C THR A 251 -6.54 -0.05 -10.24
N ILE A 252 -6.75 0.92 -11.14
CA ILE A 252 -7.97 0.98 -11.93
C ILE A 252 -8.21 -0.31 -12.74
N VAL A 253 -7.16 -0.95 -13.20
CA VAL A 253 -7.26 -2.20 -13.99
C VAL A 253 -7.68 -3.39 -13.14
N ALA A 254 -7.26 -3.46 -11.87
CA ALA A 254 -7.68 -4.51 -10.95
C ALA A 254 -9.18 -4.41 -10.58
N ALA A 255 -9.76 -3.20 -10.64
CA ALA A 255 -11.17 -3.02 -10.37
C ALA A 255 -12.09 -3.76 -11.37
N PHE A 256 -11.59 -4.06 -12.55
CA PHE A 256 -12.28 -4.86 -13.57
C PHE A 256 -12.10 -6.37 -13.38
N GLU A 257 -11.26 -6.80 -12.46
CA GLU A 257 -10.87 -8.21 -12.26
C GLU A 257 -11.03 -8.68 -10.80
N MET A 258 -11.93 -8.04 -10.02
CA MET A 258 -12.10 -8.33 -8.58
C MET A 258 -12.57 -9.78 -8.31
N ASP A 259 -13.55 -10.27 -9.08
CA ASP A 259 -14.02 -11.65 -8.98
C ASP A 259 -12.92 -12.65 -9.34
N GLU A 260 -12.18 -12.35 -10.40
CA GLU A 260 -11.08 -13.19 -10.88
C GLU A 260 -9.93 -13.24 -9.87
N ILE A 261 -9.58 -12.10 -9.26
CA ILE A 261 -8.56 -12.01 -8.20
C ILE A 261 -8.97 -12.87 -7.00
N LEU A 262 -10.23 -12.78 -6.55
CA LEU A 262 -10.74 -13.62 -5.48
C LEU A 262 -10.76 -15.10 -5.87
N TRP A 263 -11.08 -15.42 -7.13
CA TRP A 263 -11.09 -16.79 -7.64
C TRP A 263 -9.71 -17.43 -7.60
N GLU A 264 -8.69 -16.71 -8.08
CA GLU A 264 -7.31 -17.22 -8.08
C GLU A 264 -6.79 -17.49 -6.67
N LEU A 265 -7.19 -16.66 -5.72
CA LEU A 265 -6.79 -16.77 -4.32
C LEU A 265 -7.82 -17.49 -3.43
N LYS A 266 -8.85 -18.13 -3.97
CA LYS A 266 -10.02 -18.59 -3.18
C LYS A 266 -9.68 -19.40 -1.92
N ASP A 267 -8.62 -20.18 -1.94
CA ASP A 267 -8.18 -20.98 -0.78
C ASP A 267 -7.38 -20.15 0.24
N HIS A 268 -6.79 -19.04 -0.23
CA HIS A 268 -5.91 -18.16 0.55
C HIS A 268 -6.47 -16.75 0.75
N SER A 269 -7.70 -16.45 0.30
CA SER A 269 -8.22 -15.09 0.36
C SER A 269 -8.65 -14.69 1.78
N ALA A 270 -8.29 -13.47 2.17
CA ALA A 270 -8.86 -12.72 3.28
C ALA A 270 -9.58 -11.44 2.78
N GLY A 271 -10.13 -11.50 1.55
CA GLY A 271 -10.94 -10.43 0.98
C GLY A 271 -10.17 -9.38 0.20
N LEU A 272 -10.85 -8.28 -0.05
CA LEU A 272 -10.34 -7.13 -0.80
C LEU A 272 -10.38 -5.86 0.05
N ASN A 273 -9.48 -4.92 -0.26
CA ASN A 273 -9.41 -3.62 0.42
C ASN A 273 -9.56 -2.47 -0.60
N ILE A 274 -10.19 -1.38 -0.18
CA ILE A 274 -10.37 -0.15 -0.94
C ILE A 274 -9.16 0.75 -0.75
N GLY A 275 -8.26 0.82 -1.74
CA GLY A 275 -7.09 1.70 -1.73
C GLY A 275 -7.36 3.00 -2.48
N ARG A 276 -7.47 4.15 -1.77
CA ARG A 276 -7.89 5.41 -2.38
C ARG A 276 -6.81 6.07 -3.24
N TRP A 277 -5.66 6.38 -2.65
CA TRP A 277 -4.68 7.24 -3.30
C TRP A 277 -3.98 6.57 -4.46
N ASP A 278 -3.54 5.33 -4.29
CA ASP A 278 -2.99 4.52 -5.38
C ASP A 278 -4.00 4.30 -6.50
N TYR A 279 -5.29 4.12 -6.17
CA TYR A 279 -6.33 3.98 -7.19
C TYR A 279 -6.44 5.23 -8.07
N ILE A 280 -6.52 6.42 -7.45
CA ILE A 280 -6.56 7.70 -8.18
C ILE A 280 -5.25 7.91 -8.95
N PHE A 281 -4.11 7.64 -8.35
CA PHE A 281 -2.81 7.66 -9.02
C PHE A 281 -2.80 6.76 -10.26
N SER A 282 -3.31 5.53 -10.14
CA SER A 282 -3.36 4.59 -11.25
C SER A 282 -4.24 5.07 -12.40
N CYS A 283 -5.33 5.80 -12.12
CA CYS A 283 -6.16 6.41 -13.16
C CYS A 283 -5.36 7.41 -14.01
N ILE A 284 -4.61 8.30 -13.37
CA ILE A 284 -3.75 9.26 -14.07
C ILE A 284 -2.69 8.52 -14.89
N LYS A 285 -2.01 7.54 -14.27
CA LYS A 285 -0.93 6.76 -14.87
C LYS A 285 -1.39 5.97 -16.09
N LYS A 286 -2.50 5.23 -15.96
CA LYS A 286 -3.00 4.34 -17.03
C LYS A 286 -3.58 5.11 -18.21
N PHE A 287 -4.21 6.25 -17.96
CA PHE A 287 -4.84 7.06 -19.00
C PHE A 287 -4.09 8.37 -19.28
N ARG A 288 -2.78 8.39 -19.04
CA ARG A 288 -1.89 9.55 -19.15
C ARG A 288 -1.91 10.27 -20.51
N VAL A 289 -2.26 9.58 -21.58
CA VAL A 289 -2.39 10.17 -22.93
C VAL A 289 -3.82 10.61 -23.25
N ASN A 290 -4.81 10.22 -22.44
CA ASN A 290 -6.20 10.59 -22.67
C ASN A 290 -6.43 12.02 -22.18
N ARG A 291 -6.64 12.95 -23.13
CA ARG A 291 -6.79 14.38 -22.85
C ARG A 291 -8.11 14.74 -22.15
N ASP A 292 -9.11 13.85 -22.20
CA ASP A 292 -10.39 14.05 -21.53
C ASP A 292 -10.35 13.74 -20.04
N PHE A 293 -9.40 12.89 -19.63
CA PHE A 293 -9.20 12.51 -18.24
C PHE A 293 -8.22 13.48 -17.57
N CYS A 294 -8.76 14.47 -16.87
CA CYS A 294 -8.00 15.40 -16.05
C CYS A 294 -8.70 15.56 -14.71
N LEU A 295 -8.00 15.26 -13.64
CA LEU A 295 -8.56 15.31 -12.29
C LEU A 295 -8.31 16.69 -11.66
N ALA A 296 -9.23 17.13 -10.81
CA ALA A 296 -9.11 18.31 -9.96
C ALA A 296 -8.12 18.08 -8.79
N ASP A 297 -7.97 19.07 -7.92
CA ASP A 297 -7.16 18.94 -6.69
C ASP A 297 -7.47 17.64 -5.94
N ARG A 298 -6.45 16.96 -5.44
CA ARG A 298 -6.61 15.68 -4.74
C ARG A 298 -7.59 15.75 -3.56
N SER A 299 -7.69 16.90 -2.90
CA SER A 299 -8.64 17.13 -1.80
C SER A 299 -10.11 17.08 -2.24
N GLN A 300 -10.38 17.29 -3.52
CA GLN A 300 -11.72 17.31 -4.11
C GLN A 300 -12.10 15.96 -4.74
N VAL A 301 -11.13 15.07 -5.00
CA VAL A 301 -11.38 13.70 -5.47
C VAL A 301 -11.61 12.82 -4.25
N THR A 302 -12.88 12.68 -3.86
CA THR A 302 -13.29 11.96 -2.65
C THR A 302 -13.90 10.61 -2.96
N MET A 303 -14.18 9.80 -1.93
CA MET A 303 -14.89 8.53 -2.10
C MET A 303 -16.35 8.69 -2.54
N THR A 304 -16.86 9.92 -2.61
CA THR A 304 -18.18 10.25 -3.18
C THR A 304 -18.11 10.67 -4.65
N SER A 305 -16.92 10.87 -5.21
CA SER A 305 -16.73 11.08 -6.65
C SER A 305 -17.27 9.86 -7.43
N PRO A 306 -17.96 10.03 -8.57
CA PRO A 306 -18.70 8.95 -9.24
C PRO A 306 -17.92 7.66 -9.45
N PHE A 307 -16.72 7.74 -10.03
CA PHE A 307 -15.88 6.55 -10.27
C PHE A 307 -15.41 5.89 -8.97
N MET A 308 -15.06 6.68 -7.95
CA MET A 308 -14.64 6.17 -6.63
C MET A 308 -15.82 5.50 -5.90
N ARG A 309 -17.01 6.07 -6.03
CA ARG A 309 -18.23 5.51 -5.45
C ARG A 309 -18.59 4.17 -6.11
N SER A 310 -18.55 4.12 -7.43
CA SER A 310 -18.82 2.91 -8.21
C SER A 310 -17.84 1.79 -7.87
N TYR A 311 -16.54 2.12 -7.81
CA TYR A 311 -15.49 1.20 -7.43
C TYR A 311 -15.70 0.60 -6.03
N ALA A 312 -15.96 1.45 -5.01
CA ALA A 312 -16.14 1.01 -3.63
C ALA A 312 -17.38 0.10 -3.48
N LEU A 313 -18.50 0.47 -4.09
CA LEU A 313 -19.72 -0.33 -4.05
C LEU A 313 -19.58 -1.66 -4.79
N LEU A 314 -18.89 -1.68 -5.93
CA LEU A 314 -18.60 -2.91 -6.66
C LEU A 314 -17.75 -3.86 -5.82
N LEU A 315 -16.74 -3.34 -5.12
CA LEU A 315 -15.88 -4.14 -4.25
C LEU A 315 -16.70 -4.79 -3.12
N VAL A 316 -17.55 -4.04 -2.43
CA VAL A 316 -18.42 -4.59 -1.37
C VAL A 316 -19.33 -5.70 -1.93
N LYS A 317 -20.03 -5.43 -3.04
CA LYS A 317 -20.89 -6.42 -3.69
C LYS A 317 -20.15 -7.69 -4.06
N THR A 318 -18.99 -7.55 -4.70
CA THR A 318 -18.17 -8.68 -5.15
C THR A 318 -17.70 -9.51 -3.96
N CYS A 319 -17.16 -8.88 -2.93
CA CYS A 319 -16.70 -9.57 -1.72
C CYS A 319 -17.84 -10.35 -1.04
N HIS A 320 -18.96 -9.71 -0.77
CA HIS A 320 -20.06 -10.35 -0.05
C HIS A 320 -20.68 -11.50 -0.84
N ARG A 321 -20.78 -11.37 -2.15
CA ARG A 321 -21.19 -12.48 -3.02
C ARG A 321 -20.28 -13.71 -2.86
N ARG A 322 -18.99 -13.51 -2.55
CA ARG A 322 -17.98 -14.57 -2.40
C ARG A 322 -17.70 -14.98 -0.94
N ASN A 323 -18.49 -14.49 0.02
CA ASN A 323 -18.24 -14.61 1.47
C ASN A 323 -16.84 -14.11 1.86
N ALA A 324 -16.37 -13.08 1.22
CA ALA A 324 -15.08 -12.46 1.42
C ALA A 324 -15.24 -11.14 2.20
N PRO A 325 -14.30 -10.80 3.10
CA PRO A 325 -14.28 -9.49 3.74
C PRO A 325 -14.09 -8.35 2.72
N ALA A 326 -14.88 -7.28 2.87
CA ALA A 326 -14.73 -6.02 2.15
C ALA A 326 -14.15 -4.96 3.10
N MET A 327 -12.88 -4.60 2.92
CA MET A 327 -12.19 -3.67 3.82
C MET A 327 -12.22 -2.24 3.25
N GLY A 328 -12.66 -1.29 4.07
CA GLY A 328 -12.67 0.13 3.73
C GLY A 328 -11.27 0.75 3.67
N GLY A 329 -11.22 2.02 3.26
CA GLY A 329 -9.97 2.75 3.05
C GLY A 329 -9.35 3.34 4.31
N MET A 330 -8.15 3.90 4.15
CA MET A 330 -7.37 4.49 5.23
C MET A 330 -7.87 5.90 5.60
N ALA A 331 -8.02 6.18 6.91
CA ALA A 331 -8.03 7.53 7.46
C ALA A 331 -6.61 7.90 7.90
N ALA A 332 -6.03 8.91 7.24
CA ALA A 332 -4.65 9.33 7.45
C ALA A 332 -4.50 10.51 8.43
N GLN A 333 -5.59 11.02 9.00
CA GLN A 333 -5.58 12.18 9.90
C GLN A 333 -4.78 11.89 11.18
N ILE A 334 -4.00 12.89 11.60
CA ILE A 334 -3.31 12.88 12.87
C ILE A 334 -4.09 13.81 13.82
N PRO A 335 -4.47 13.37 15.04
CA PRO A 335 -5.14 14.25 15.98
C PRO A 335 -4.32 15.51 16.30
N ILE A 336 -4.97 16.69 16.20
CA ILE A 336 -4.34 18.01 16.35
C ILE A 336 -4.47 18.44 17.81
N LYS A 337 -3.36 18.49 18.54
CA LYS A 337 -3.36 18.75 19.99
C LYS A 337 -3.58 20.22 20.36
N ASN A 338 -3.07 21.13 19.55
CA ASN A 338 -2.97 22.56 19.89
C ASN A 338 -4.05 23.42 19.23
N ASP A 339 -4.99 22.82 18.51
CA ASP A 339 -6.12 23.49 17.86
C ASP A 339 -7.38 22.61 17.93
N PRO A 340 -8.22 22.77 18.97
CA PRO A 340 -9.43 21.97 19.15
C PRO A 340 -10.43 22.10 17.99
N ALA A 341 -10.55 23.28 17.38
CA ALA A 341 -11.49 23.51 16.27
C ALA A 341 -11.03 22.78 14.99
N ALA A 342 -9.76 22.90 14.63
CA ALA A 342 -9.19 22.17 13.52
C ALA A 342 -9.22 20.65 13.75
N ASN A 343 -8.96 20.20 15.00
CA ASN A 343 -9.07 18.80 15.37
C ASN A 343 -10.49 18.28 15.18
N GLU A 344 -11.51 18.99 15.67
CA GLU A 344 -12.91 18.57 15.52
C GLU A 344 -13.33 18.52 14.05
N ALA A 345 -12.91 19.49 13.24
CA ALA A 345 -13.15 19.48 11.79
C ALA A 345 -12.51 18.25 11.11
N ALA A 346 -11.27 17.89 11.49
CA ALA A 346 -10.59 16.70 10.97
C ALA A 346 -11.29 15.41 11.41
N MET A 347 -11.64 15.29 12.72
CA MET A 347 -12.30 14.11 13.26
C MET A 347 -13.73 13.93 12.71
N SER A 348 -14.44 15.02 12.42
CA SER A 348 -15.75 14.97 11.75
C SER A 348 -15.65 14.36 10.34
N LYS A 349 -14.61 14.69 9.59
CA LYS A 349 -14.35 14.04 8.28
C LYS A 349 -14.07 12.55 8.42
N VAL A 350 -13.28 12.15 9.44
CA VAL A 350 -13.02 10.73 9.73
C VAL A 350 -14.34 10.02 10.05
N ARG A 351 -15.16 10.59 10.95
CA ARG A 351 -16.47 9.99 11.30
C ARG A 351 -17.36 9.79 10.06
N ALA A 352 -17.52 10.82 9.25
CA ALA A 352 -18.35 10.75 8.04
C ALA A 352 -17.83 9.69 7.04
N ASP A 353 -16.51 9.57 6.90
CA ASP A 353 -15.87 8.58 6.05
C ASP A 353 -16.15 7.15 6.55
N LYS A 354 -15.93 6.89 7.85
CA LYS A 354 -16.15 5.57 8.45
C LYS A 354 -17.63 5.19 8.53
N GLU A 355 -18.52 6.16 8.75
CA GLU A 355 -19.96 5.93 8.71
C GLU A 355 -20.44 5.54 7.31
N ARG A 356 -19.94 6.19 6.27
CA ARG A 356 -20.19 5.81 4.87
C ARG A 356 -19.74 4.36 4.61
N GLU A 357 -18.49 4.01 4.96
CA GLU A 357 -17.95 2.66 4.75
C GLU A 357 -18.78 1.59 5.47
N ALA A 358 -19.10 1.79 6.73
CA ALA A 358 -19.89 0.85 7.51
C ALA A 358 -21.33 0.71 6.97
N THR A 359 -21.95 1.82 6.57
CA THR A 359 -23.31 1.80 5.97
C THR A 359 -23.34 1.22 4.58
N ASP A 360 -22.28 1.36 3.79
CA ASP A 360 -22.14 0.73 2.47
C ASP A 360 -21.99 -0.79 2.57
N GLY A 361 -21.46 -1.29 3.67
CA GLY A 361 -21.29 -2.71 3.94
C GLY A 361 -19.84 -3.15 4.09
N CYS A 362 -18.88 -2.25 4.28
CA CYS A 362 -17.52 -2.68 4.61
C CYS A 362 -17.50 -3.44 5.95
N ASP A 363 -16.70 -4.50 6.01
CA ASP A 363 -16.55 -5.34 7.21
C ASP A 363 -15.47 -4.81 8.17
N GLY A 364 -14.79 -3.77 7.77
CA GLY A 364 -13.77 -3.08 8.54
C GLY A 364 -13.20 -1.91 7.78
N THR A 365 -12.25 -1.22 8.40
CA THR A 365 -11.62 -0.01 7.86
C THR A 365 -10.19 0.17 8.35
N TRP A 366 -9.41 1.01 7.67
CA TRP A 366 -8.05 1.35 8.07
C TRP A 366 -7.94 2.70 8.75
N VAL A 367 -7.02 2.79 9.69
CA VAL A 367 -6.54 4.03 10.29
C VAL A 367 -5.01 4.05 10.32
N ALA A 368 -4.41 5.23 10.15
CA ALA A 368 -2.95 5.39 10.18
C ALA A 368 -2.42 5.92 11.54
N HIS A 369 -3.32 6.19 12.50
CA HIS A 369 -2.94 6.70 13.80
C HIS A 369 -3.75 6.02 14.91
N PRO A 370 -3.10 5.58 16.03
CA PRO A 370 -3.79 4.92 17.16
C PRO A 370 -4.98 5.70 17.73
N GLY A 371 -4.90 7.03 17.75
CA GLY A 371 -5.97 7.91 18.23
C GLY A 371 -7.26 7.83 17.41
N LEU A 372 -7.24 7.28 16.20
CA LEU A 372 -8.42 7.10 15.36
C LEU A 372 -9.13 5.75 15.60
N VAL A 373 -8.47 4.79 16.25
CA VAL A 373 -9.02 3.45 16.49
C VAL A 373 -10.34 3.52 17.28
N PRO A 374 -10.45 4.25 18.40
CA PRO A 374 -11.72 4.34 19.15
C PRO A 374 -12.85 4.97 18.33
N ILE A 375 -12.54 5.97 17.49
CA ILE A 375 -13.52 6.66 16.64
C ILE A 375 -14.09 5.70 15.59
N ALA A 376 -13.21 5.04 14.85
CA ALA A 376 -13.61 4.07 13.83
C ALA A 376 -14.36 2.89 14.46
N LYS A 377 -13.87 2.38 15.60
CA LYS A 377 -14.49 1.27 16.31
C LYS A 377 -15.92 1.59 16.73
N ALA A 378 -16.16 2.75 17.34
CA ALA A 378 -17.49 3.16 17.79
C ALA A 378 -18.50 3.22 16.64
N ILE A 379 -18.06 3.61 15.44
CA ILE A 379 -18.91 3.65 14.25
C ILE A 379 -19.23 2.24 13.76
N PHE A 380 -18.22 1.39 13.64
CA PHE A 380 -18.45 0.01 13.20
C PHE A 380 -19.25 -0.78 14.24
N ASP A 381 -19.06 -0.58 15.54
CA ASP A 381 -19.89 -1.18 16.60
C ASP A 381 -21.37 -0.82 16.44
N LYS A 382 -21.67 0.42 16.00
CA LYS A 382 -23.04 0.90 15.78
C LYS A 382 -23.70 0.27 14.55
N TYR A 383 -22.99 0.20 13.43
CA TYR A 383 -23.57 -0.19 12.12
C TYR A 383 -23.33 -1.66 11.77
N MET A 384 -22.37 -2.32 12.41
CA MET A 384 -22.00 -3.71 12.23
C MET A 384 -22.01 -4.45 13.58
N PRO A 385 -23.19 -4.83 14.11
CA PRO A 385 -23.30 -5.50 15.41
C PRO A 385 -22.74 -6.92 15.41
N GLN A 386 -22.61 -7.55 14.24
CA GLN A 386 -21.98 -8.85 14.04
C GLN A 386 -20.51 -8.69 13.64
N PRO A 387 -19.68 -9.75 13.66
CA PRO A 387 -18.27 -9.66 13.26
C PRO A 387 -18.03 -9.18 11.82
N ASN A 388 -19.01 -9.34 10.93
CA ASN A 388 -18.96 -8.93 9.52
C ASN A 388 -20.35 -8.65 8.97
N GLN A 389 -20.44 -8.20 7.71
CA GLN A 389 -21.67 -7.84 7.03
C GLN A 389 -21.90 -8.67 5.75
N TYR A 390 -21.37 -9.88 5.61
CA TYR A 390 -21.49 -10.69 4.38
C TYR A 390 -22.92 -10.90 3.93
N GLY A 391 -23.90 -10.86 4.84
CA GLY A 391 -25.32 -10.91 4.49
C GLY A 391 -25.83 -9.71 3.68
N LYS A 392 -25.12 -8.60 3.66
CA LYS A 392 -25.46 -7.39 2.90
C LYS A 392 -25.00 -7.50 1.45
N GLN A 393 -25.71 -8.29 0.65
CA GLN A 393 -25.32 -8.72 -0.70
C GLN A 393 -25.37 -7.62 -1.77
N ARG A 394 -25.88 -6.43 -1.48
CA ARG A 394 -25.95 -5.25 -2.35
C ARG A 394 -26.54 -5.54 -3.75
N PRO A 395 -27.77 -6.07 -3.84
CA PRO A 395 -28.44 -6.29 -5.12
C PRO A 395 -28.76 -4.97 -5.84
N ASP A 396 -28.79 -3.86 -5.10
CA ASP A 396 -28.97 -2.49 -5.59
C ASP A 396 -27.78 -1.97 -6.41
N VAL A 397 -26.59 -2.55 -6.25
CA VAL A 397 -25.37 -2.13 -6.95
C VAL A 397 -25.29 -2.79 -8.32
N ASN A 398 -25.26 -1.96 -9.37
CA ASN A 398 -25.03 -2.40 -10.74
C ASN A 398 -24.02 -1.44 -11.38
N VAL A 399 -22.78 -1.87 -11.52
CA VAL A 399 -21.65 -1.06 -11.99
C VAL A 399 -21.18 -1.59 -13.33
N SER A 400 -21.16 -0.71 -14.32
CA SER A 400 -20.60 -0.96 -15.65
C SER A 400 -19.16 -0.44 -15.76
N ALA A 401 -18.48 -0.80 -16.83
CA ALA A 401 -17.16 -0.24 -17.16
C ALA A 401 -17.19 1.29 -17.24
N LYS A 402 -18.27 1.86 -17.82
CA LYS A 402 -18.46 3.31 -17.92
C LYS A 402 -18.50 3.98 -16.54
N ASP A 403 -19.12 3.35 -15.54
CA ASP A 403 -19.21 3.90 -14.19
C ASP A 403 -17.86 3.93 -13.49
N LEU A 404 -17.00 2.91 -13.70
CA LEU A 404 -15.63 2.86 -13.20
C LEU A 404 -14.72 3.91 -13.86
N LEU A 405 -15.05 4.35 -15.07
CA LEU A 405 -14.29 5.31 -15.87
C LEU A 405 -14.90 6.73 -15.85
N ALA A 406 -15.90 6.98 -15.00
CA ALA A 406 -16.55 8.29 -14.88
C ALA A 406 -15.66 9.30 -14.15
N PHE A 407 -14.50 9.64 -14.74
CA PHE A 407 -13.53 10.61 -14.21
C PHE A 407 -14.01 12.05 -14.40
N GLN A 408 -15.08 12.42 -13.74
CA GLN A 408 -15.61 13.76 -13.80
C GLN A 408 -15.90 14.32 -12.41
N PRO A 409 -14.90 14.85 -11.70
CA PRO A 409 -15.22 15.97 -10.84
C PRO A 409 -15.09 17.25 -11.68
N GLU A 410 -16.18 17.95 -11.93
CA GLU A 410 -16.17 19.34 -12.36
C GLU A 410 -15.78 20.23 -11.18
N ALA A 411 -14.55 20.09 -10.74
CA ALA A 411 -13.98 20.87 -9.65
C ALA A 411 -12.74 21.60 -10.17
N PRO A 412 -12.46 22.83 -9.69
CA PRO A 412 -11.34 23.61 -10.17
C PRO A 412 -10.00 22.99 -9.76
N ILE A 413 -8.99 23.23 -10.59
CA ILE A 413 -7.59 23.07 -10.22
C ILE A 413 -7.16 24.39 -9.58
N THR A 414 -6.69 24.38 -8.34
CA THR A 414 -6.30 25.61 -7.64
C THR A 414 -4.79 25.73 -7.47
N GLU A 415 -4.28 26.95 -7.38
CA GLU A 415 -2.87 27.18 -7.03
C GLU A 415 -2.55 26.63 -5.65
N ALA A 416 -3.48 26.73 -4.70
CA ALA A 416 -3.32 26.15 -3.37
C ALA A 416 -3.17 24.64 -3.41
N GLY A 417 -3.97 23.93 -4.22
CA GLY A 417 -3.85 22.49 -4.45
C GLY A 417 -2.53 22.13 -5.12
N MET A 418 -2.08 22.91 -6.08
CA MET A 418 -0.78 22.71 -6.73
C MET A 418 0.38 22.91 -5.74
N ARG A 419 0.36 23.97 -4.94
CA ARG A 419 1.37 24.22 -3.89
C ARG A 419 1.39 23.10 -2.84
N ASN A 420 0.23 22.63 -2.43
CA ASN A 420 0.13 21.49 -1.51
C ASN A 420 0.77 20.23 -2.11
N ASN A 421 0.50 19.90 -3.38
CA ASN A 421 1.13 18.77 -4.06
C ASN A 421 2.65 18.90 -4.12
N VAL A 422 3.16 20.11 -4.38
CA VAL A 422 4.60 20.39 -4.43
C VAL A 422 5.23 20.22 -3.05
N GLN A 423 4.62 20.78 -2.00
CA GLN A 423 5.13 20.66 -0.63
C GLN A 423 5.12 19.20 -0.13
N VAL A 424 4.06 18.45 -0.44
CA VAL A 424 4.02 17.01 -0.11
C VAL A 424 5.13 16.27 -0.84
N GLY A 425 5.35 16.56 -2.13
CA GLY A 425 6.43 15.95 -2.90
C GLY A 425 7.83 16.24 -2.33
N ILE A 426 8.13 17.50 -2.02
CA ILE A 426 9.41 17.92 -1.43
C ILE A 426 9.64 17.23 -0.08
N GLN A 427 8.67 17.33 0.82
CA GLN A 427 8.82 16.82 2.18
C GLN A 427 8.87 15.29 2.22
N TYR A 428 7.99 14.63 1.47
CA TYR A 428 7.94 13.17 1.44
C TYR A 428 9.20 12.57 0.83
N ILE A 429 9.59 12.99 -0.38
CA ILE A 429 10.78 12.44 -1.05
C ILE A 429 12.04 12.79 -0.24
N GLY A 430 12.14 14.01 0.31
CA GLY A 430 13.26 14.39 1.16
C GLY A 430 13.40 13.51 2.41
N SER A 431 12.29 13.17 3.06
CA SER A 431 12.25 12.26 4.20
C SER A 431 12.55 10.81 3.78
N TRP A 432 11.97 10.35 2.67
CA TRP A 432 12.18 9.00 2.14
C TRP A 432 13.64 8.75 1.77
N LEU A 433 14.30 9.70 1.12
CA LEU A 433 15.74 9.64 0.83
C LEU A 433 16.60 9.62 2.10
N GLY A 434 16.05 10.07 3.23
CA GLY A 434 16.63 9.98 4.56
C GLY A 434 16.30 8.68 5.31
N GLY A 435 15.62 7.72 4.67
CA GLY A 435 15.31 6.41 5.26
C GLY A 435 13.94 6.31 5.94
N ASN A 436 13.06 7.33 5.84
CA ASN A 436 11.74 7.31 6.48
C ASN A 436 10.60 7.38 5.44
N GLY A 437 9.79 6.33 5.35
CA GLY A 437 8.67 6.21 4.40
C GLY A 437 7.30 6.57 4.96
N CYS A 438 7.18 6.90 6.26
CA CYS A 438 5.91 7.27 6.90
C CYS A 438 6.06 8.65 7.53
N VAL A 439 5.52 9.69 6.88
CA VAL A 439 5.87 11.08 7.14
C VAL A 439 4.64 11.92 7.53
N PRO A 440 4.61 12.52 8.74
CA PRO A 440 3.56 13.45 9.10
C PRO A 440 3.73 14.78 8.35
N ILE A 441 2.81 15.09 7.42
CA ILE A 441 2.79 16.34 6.65
C ILE A 441 1.39 16.96 6.77
N PHE A 442 1.28 18.21 7.21
CA PHE A 442 0.01 18.95 7.34
C PHE A 442 -1.09 18.17 8.10
N ASN A 443 -0.72 17.55 9.21
CA ASN A 443 -1.60 16.73 10.05
C ASN A 443 -2.20 15.49 9.35
N LEU A 444 -1.53 15.02 8.30
CA LEU A 444 -1.80 13.75 7.64
C LEU A 444 -0.57 12.85 7.72
N MET A 445 -0.78 11.57 7.91
CA MET A 445 0.27 10.57 7.82
C MET A 445 0.41 10.19 6.34
N GLU A 446 1.41 10.77 5.68
CA GLU A 446 1.69 10.57 4.26
C GLU A 446 2.60 9.36 4.05
N ASP A 447 2.33 8.59 2.98
CA ASP A 447 3.11 7.46 2.51
C ASP A 447 3.46 7.61 1.02
N ALA A 448 4.06 6.60 0.38
CA ALA A 448 4.44 6.69 -1.01
C ALA A 448 3.24 6.94 -1.94
N ALA A 449 2.06 6.38 -1.64
CA ALA A 449 0.86 6.57 -2.46
C ALA A 449 0.43 8.04 -2.55
N THR A 450 0.58 8.78 -1.45
CA THR A 450 0.20 10.19 -1.39
C THR A 450 1.19 11.12 -2.09
N ALA A 451 2.48 10.77 -2.11
CA ALA A 451 3.47 11.46 -2.93
C ALA A 451 3.28 11.14 -4.42
N GLU A 452 2.91 9.90 -4.75
CA GLU A 452 2.61 9.48 -6.12
C GLU A 452 1.43 10.24 -6.72
N ILE A 453 0.31 10.36 -5.98
CA ILE A 453 -0.83 11.15 -6.49
C ILE A 453 -0.46 12.63 -6.64
N SER A 454 0.32 13.19 -5.72
CA SER A 454 0.74 14.60 -5.76
C SER A 454 1.56 14.91 -7.01
N ARG A 455 2.60 14.10 -7.29
CA ARG A 455 3.43 14.30 -8.49
C ARG A 455 2.65 14.05 -9.78
N SER A 456 1.76 13.06 -9.76
CA SER A 456 1.00 12.65 -10.95
C SER A 456 -0.04 13.68 -11.36
N GLN A 457 -0.69 14.34 -10.40
CA GLN A 457 -1.60 15.44 -10.71
C GLN A 457 -0.86 16.60 -11.36
N VAL A 458 0.29 17.04 -10.84
CA VAL A 458 1.07 18.12 -11.44
C VAL A 458 1.55 17.72 -12.84
N TRP A 459 2.03 16.48 -13.00
CA TRP A 459 2.42 15.93 -14.30
C TRP A 459 1.27 16.00 -15.32
N GLN A 460 0.06 15.58 -14.91
CA GLN A 460 -1.15 15.60 -15.73
C GLN A 460 -1.57 17.01 -16.09
N TRP A 461 -1.60 17.93 -15.13
CA TRP A 461 -2.02 19.33 -15.37
C TRP A 461 -1.11 20.07 -16.34
N ILE A 462 0.20 19.82 -16.30
CA ILE A 462 1.15 20.39 -17.26
C ILE A 462 0.80 19.97 -18.69
N ARG A 463 0.35 18.74 -18.89
CA ARG A 463 0.17 18.12 -20.23
C ARG A 463 -1.26 18.13 -20.72
N SER A 464 -2.23 18.18 -19.84
CA SER A 464 -3.64 18.23 -20.23
C SER A 464 -4.05 19.63 -20.71
N PRO A 465 -4.82 19.77 -21.77
CA PRO A 465 -5.41 21.06 -22.15
C PRO A 465 -6.32 21.62 -21.05
N LYS A 466 -6.91 20.76 -20.22
CA LYS A 466 -7.76 21.12 -19.07
C LYS A 466 -6.95 21.52 -17.81
N GLY A 467 -5.61 21.42 -17.84
CA GLY A 467 -4.73 21.82 -16.74
C GLY A 467 -4.63 23.34 -16.63
N VAL A 468 -5.71 23.99 -16.22
CA VAL A 468 -5.84 25.45 -16.06
C VAL A 468 -6.25 25.72 -14.62
N LEU A 469 -5.54 26.62 -13.96
CA LEU A 469 -5.87 27.05 -12.60
C LEU A 469 -7.18 27.84 -12.58
N ALA A 470 -7.84 27.87 -11.45
CA ALA A 470 -9.10 28.58 -11.23
C ALA A 470 -9.02 30.08 -11.56
N ASP A 471 -7.82 30.67 -11.54
CA ASP A 471 -7.55 32.06 -11.93
C ASP A 471 -7.30 32.24 -13.44
N GLY A 472 -7.39 31.17 -14.24
CA GLY A 472 -7.21 31.22 -15.70
C GLY A 472 -5.78 30.95 -16.19
N ARG A 473 -4.78 30.87 -15.33
CA ARG A 473 -3.41 30.53 -15.73
C ARG A 473 -3.31 29.06 -16.16
N LYS A 474 -2.68 28.80 -17.30
CA LYS A 474 -2.31 27.44 -17.73
C LYS A 474 -1.20 26.90 -16.83
N VAL A 475 -1.34 25.67 -16.38
CA VAL A 475 -0.26 24.96 -15.68
C VAL A 475 0.81 24.60 -16.73
N THR A 476 1.99 25.21 -16.62
CA THR A 476 3.15 24.96 -17.47
C THR A 476 4.32 24.43 -16.65
N ARG A 477 5.40 24.00 -17.30
CA ARG A 477 6.64 23.61 -16.61
C ARG A 477 7.28 24.81 -15.90
N GLU A 478 7.22 25.98 -16.52
CA GLU A 478 7.76 27.20 -15.97
C GLU A 478 7.02 27.59 -14.69
N LEU A 479 5.69 27.60 -14.71
CA LEU A 479 4.88 27.87 -13.52
C LEU A 479 5.12 26.82 -12.42
N PHE A 480 5.26 25.54 -12.80
CA PHE A 480 5.61 24.48 -11.86
C PHE A 480 6.98 24.73 -11.21
N HIS A 481 7.99 25.07 -12.01
CA HIS A 481 9.33 25.38 -11.50
C HIS A 481 9.31 26.59 -10.55
N GLU A 482 8.62 27.67 -10.91
CA GLU A 482 8.46 28.85 -10.04
C GLU A 482 7.84 28.48 -8.68
N ILE A 483 6.76 27.71 -8.69
CA ILE A 483 6.11 27.23 -7.47
C ILE A 483 7.04 26.31 -6.67
N LEU A 484 7.77 25.40 -7.33
CA LEU A 484 8.71 24.50 -6.67
C LEU A 484 9.80 25.26 -5.93
N VAL A 485 10.41 26.27 -6.58
CA VAL A 485 11.45 27.12 -5.98
C VAL A 485 10.90 27.90 -4.80
N ASP A 486 9.69 28.45 -4.93
CA ASP A 486 9.03 29.19 -3.86
C ASP A 486 8.69 28.30 -2.66
N GLU A 487 8.14 27.11 -2.89
CA GLU A 487 7.80 26.15 -1.84
C GLU A 487 9.06 25.56 -1.16
N LEU A 488 10.14 25.33 -1.92
CA LEU A 488 11.41 24.87 -1.33
C LEU A 488 12.00 25.93 -0.38
N LYS A 489 11.87 27.22 -0.68
CA LYS A 489 12.28 28.31 0.23
C LYS A 489 11.49 28.32 1.54
N LYS A 490 10.23 27.89 1.52
CA LYS A 490 9.36 27.81 2.71
C LYS A 490 9.64 26.56 3.55
N THR A 491 10.17 25.50 2.97
CA THR A 491 10.37 24.21 3.62
C THR A 491 11.12 24.30 4.96
N PRO A 492 12.22 25.11 5.13
CA PRO A 492 12.90 25.25 6.42
C PRO A 492 11.99 25.76 7.55
N SER A 493 11.03 26.63 7.24
CA SER A 493 10.09 27.16 8.23
C SER A 493 9.00 26.14 8.59
N ILE A 494 8.72 25.17 7.72
CA ILE A 494 7.71 24.13 7.92
C ILE A 494 8.28 22.95 8.71
N VAL A 495 9.43 22.43 8.29
CA VAL A 495 10.05 21.23 8.88
C VAL A 495 11.00 21.55 10.04
N GLY A 496 11.40 22.81 10.20
CA GLY A 496 12.43 23.26 11.13
C GLY A 496 13.81 23.35 10.50
N ALA A 497 14.58 24.38 10.88
CA ALA A 497 15.88 24.67 10.26
C ALA A 497 16.90 23.53 10.42
N GLU A 498 16.93 22.87 11.58
CA GLU A 498 17.83 21.74 11.86
C GLU A 498 17.47 20.52 10.99
N ALA A 499 16.18 20.14 10.96
CA ALA A 499 15.71 19.03 10.12
C ALA A 499 15.96 19.29 8.63
N TYR A 500 15.79 20.56 8.20
CA TYR A 500 16.09 20.93 6.82
C TYR A 500 17.58 20.82 6.49
N ALA A 501 18.45 21.29 7.40
CA ALA A 501 19.89 21.30 7.19
C ALA A 501 20.50 19.88 7.14
N THR A 502 19.93 18.94 7.89
CA THR A 502 20.40 17.55 7.96
C THR A 502 19.65 16.61 7.01
N GLY A 503 18.47 17.03 6.55
CA GLY A 503 17.61 16.21 5.67
C GLY A 503 17.98 16.29 4.19
N LYS A 504 17.28 15.52 3.37
CA LYS A 504 17.50 15.41 1.91
C LYS A 504 16.51 16.24 1.08
N TYR A 505 15.96 17.32 1.64
CA TYR A 505 14.85 18.08 1.01
C TYR A 505 15.23 18.73 -0.32
N VAL A 506 16.45 19.24 -0.47
CA VAL A 506 16.95 19.80 -1.75
C VAL A 506 17.07 18.70 -2.80
N GLN A 507 17.60 17.54 -2.42
CA GLN A 507 17.69 16.36 -3.29
C GLN A 507 16.29 15.83 -3.63
N GLY A 508 15.38 15.80 -2.65
CA GLY A 508 13.97 15.43 -2.83
C GLY A 508 13.25 16.35 -3.81
N ALA A 509 13.43 17.67 -3.69
CA ALA A 509 12.87 18.65 -4.62
C ALA A 509 13.38 18.45 -6.05
N LYS A 510 14.67 18.20 -6.20
CA LYS A 510 15.29 17.93 -7.52
C LYS A 510 14.69 16.67 -8.15
N LEU A 511 14.61 15.57 -7.42
CA LEU A 511 14.02 14.34 -7.92
C LEU A 511 12.52 14.52 -8.25
N PHE A 512 11.78 15.23 -7.39
CA PHE A 512 10.37 15.55 -7.64
C PHE A 512 10.19 16.35 -8.94
N GLU A 513 11.04 17.33 -9.19
CA GLU A 513 11.05 18.11 -10.43
C GLU A 513 11.35 17.23 -11.64
N GLU A 514 12.40 16.43 -11.58
CA GLU A 514 12.83 15.54 -12.67
C GLU A 514 11.70 14.58 -13.10
N ILE A 515 11.06 13.90 -12.15
CA ILE A 515 9.99 12.93 -12.47
C ILE A 515 8.68 13.60 -12.90
N THR A 516 8.42 14.83 -12.43
CA THR A 516 7.17 15.56 -12.72
C THR A 516 7.28 16.32 -14.04
N ALA A 517 8.44 16.92 -14.34
CA ALA A 517 8.67 17.65 -15.58
C ALA A 517 9.00 16.72 -16.78
N SER A 518 9.38 15.45 -16.56
CA SER A 518 9.73 14.49 -17.60
C SER A 518 8.62 14.31 -18.63
N ASP A 519 8.96 14.28 -19.92
CA ASP A 519 8.00 14.01 -20.99
C ASP A 519 7.43 12.59 -20.91
N SER A 520 8.25 11.64 -20.52
CA SER A 520 7.83 10.26 -20.24
C SER A 520 7.31 10.16 -18.81
N TYR A 521 6.17 9.51 -18.63
CA TYR A 521 5.64 9.24 -17.30
C TYR A 521 6.51 8.20 -16.58
N VAL A 522 7.09 8.58 -15.44
CA VAL A 522 7.84 7.65 -14.58
C VAL A 522 6.84 6.75 -13.86
N GLU A 523 6.96 5.44 -14.00
CA GLU A 523 5.96 4.46 -13.54
C GLU A 523 5.71 4.54 -12.02
N PHE A 524 6.77 4.67 -11.21
CA PHE A 524 6.72 4.90 -9.77
C PHE A 524 7.88 5.78 -9.33
N LEU A 525 7.63 6.74 -8.42
CA LEU A 525 8.67 7.61 -7.87
C LEU A 525 9.73 6.81 -7.09
N THR A 526 9.32 5.70 -6.50
CA THR A 526 10.21 4.83 -5.73
C THR A 526 11.28 4.16 -6.60
N LEU A 527 11.06 3.97 -7.89
CA LEU A 527 12.05 3.35 -8.78
C LEU A 527 13.32 4.20 -8.91
N PRO A 528 13.27 5.49 -9.31
CA PRO A 528 14.46 6.34 -9.32
C PRO A 528 14.95 6.69 -7.91
N ALA A 529 14.04 6.89 -6.94
CA ALA A 529 14.41 7.23 -5.57
C ALA A 529 15.20 6.10 -4.89
N TYR A 530 14.86 4.85 -5.15
CA TYR A 530 15.55 3.68 -4.60
C TYR A 530 17.02 3.58 -5.03
N GLN A 531 17.37 4.12 -6.19
CA GLN A 531 18.76 4.18 -6.63
C GLN A 531 19.60 5.23 -5.88
N ALA A 532 18.95 6.13 -5.14
CA ALA A 532 19.60 7.23 -4.43
C ALA A 532 19.73 6.99 -2.91
N ILE A 533 19.30 5.83 -2.41
CA ILE A 533 19.49 5.41 -1.01
C ILE A 533 20.47 4.25 -0.93
N ASP A 534 21.23 4.14 0.21
CA ASP A 534 22.31 3.18 0.62
C ASP A 534 23.15 2.51 -0.50
#